data_06296f1a94d877acb3b90b4050d85eee
#
_entry.id   06296f1a94d877acb3b90b4050d85eee
#
_cell.length_a   1.000
_cell.length_b   1.000
_cell.length_c   1.000
_cell.angle_alpha   90.00
_cell.angle_beta   90.00
_cell.angle_gamma   90.00
#
_symmetry.space_group_name_H-M   'P 1'
#
loop_
_entity.id
_entity.type
_entity.pdbx_description
1 polymer ?
#
loop_
_entity_poly.entity_id
_entity_poly.type
_entity_poly.pdbx_seq_one_letter_code
_entity_poly.pdbx_strand_id
1 'polypeptide(L)'
;IMKKNITIIDYGSGNILSAKQSFARIIEIENIDADVCVSNNPETIKNSTHVVLPGQGAFETCISGLEEIPGMIDELNNFVITKKKPFFGICVGMQLLANNSLENGNHKGLGWIDGTIEKLPSKKLKMPHMGWNSIEVLNKNLKINPKETDYYFVHSYYFNCENKENILAKTNYGIDFPSIVYKENIYGTQFHPEKSSDQGLDIIK
;
A
#
# COMPACT_ATOMS: atom_id res chain seq x y z
N ILE A 1 -4.79 21.70 17.05
CA ILE A 1 -4.42 20.52 16.23
C ILE A 1 -4.90 20.85 14.84
N MET A 2 -3.99 20.83 13.84
CA MET A 2 -4.40 21.09 12.45
C MET A 2 -5.22 19.91 11.93
N LYS A 3 -6.34 20.20 11.25
CA LYS A 3 -7.17 19.21 10.55
C LYS A 3 -6.33 18.38 9.58
N LYS A 4 -6.51 17.07 9.58
CA LYS A 4 -5.82 16.16 8.66
C LYS A 4 -6.53 16.16 7.29
N ASN A 5 -5.76 16.18 6.22
CA ASN A 5 -6.24 16.07 4.84
C ASN A 5 -5.63 14.82 4.20
N ILE A 6 -6.46 13.79 4.01
CA ILE A 6 -6.05 12.51 3.45
C ILE A 6 -6.46 12.49 1.98
N THR A 7 -5.52 12.28 1.08
CA THR A 7 -5.80 12.15 -0.35
C THR A 7 -5.53 10.75 -0.84
N ILE A 8 -6.55 10.13 -1.45
CA ILE A 8 -6.46 8.88 -2.19
C ILE A 8 -6.20 9.21 -3.65
N ILE A 9 -5.11 8.69 -4.22
CA ILE A 9 -4.74 8.98 -5.60
C ILE A 9 -5.62 8.19 -6.56
N ASP A 10 -6.33 8.89 -7.44
CA ASP A 10 -7.05 8.31 -8.58
C ASP A 10 -6.18 8.40 -9.84
N TYR A 11 -5.54 7.30 -10.21
CA TYR A 11 -4.68 7.21 -11.38
C TYR A 11 -5.15 6.12 -12.36
N GLY A 12 -6.45 5.80 -12.31
CA GLY A 12 -7.07 4.79 -13.15
C GLY A 12 -6.93 3.35 -12.65
N SER A 13 -6.41 3.15 -11.44
CA SER A 13 -6.24 1.84 -10.83
C SER A 13 -6.59 1.84 -9.35
N GLY A 14 -7.01 0.67 -8.86
CA GLY A 14 -7.37 0.45 -7.48
C GLY A 14 -8.86 0.56 -7.18
N ASN A 15 -9.24 0.06 -6.02
CA ASN A 15 -10.62 0.15 -5.52
C ASN A 15 -10.83 1.46 -4.76
N ILE A 16 -10.89 2.55 -5.51
CA ILE A 16 -10.93 3.93 -5.00
C ILE A 16 -12.13 4.15 -4.07
N LEU A 17 -13.33 3.71 -4.50
CA LEU A 17 -14.54 3.93 -3.73
C LEU A 17 -14.52 3.21 -2.39
N SER A 18 -14.14 1.93 -2.37
CA SER A 18 -14.04 1.15 -1.13
C SER A 18 -12.98 1.70 -0.20
N ALA A 19 -11.83 2.14 -0.74
CA ALA A 19 -10.80 2.79 0.05
C ALA A 19 -11.35 4.07 0.70
N LYS A 20 -11.97 4.97 -0.09
CA LYS A 20 -12.56 6.21 0.42
C LYS A 20 -13.59 5.96 1.51
N GLN A 21 -14.50 4.99 1.31
CA GLN A 21 -15.52 4.63 2.28
C GLN A 21 -14.91 4.11 3.59
N SER A 22 -13.85 3.29 3.52
CA SER A 22 -13.18 2.76 4.70
C SER A 22 -12.48 3.85 5.51
N PHE A 23 -11.79 4.79 4.85
CA PHE A 23 -11.18 5.94 5.52
C PHE A 23 -12.24 6.86 6.14
N ALA A 24 -13.32 7.18 5.41
CA ALA A 24 -14.43 7.99 5.92
C ALA A 24 -15.08 7.35 7.15
N ARG A 25 -15.29 6.02 7.12
CA ARG A 25 -15.86 5.28 8.25
C ARG A 25 -14.97 5.34 9.49
N ILE A 26 -13.66 5.19 9.36
CA ILE A 26 -12.73 5.30 10.50
C ILE A 26 -12.69 6.72 11.07
N ILE A 27 -12.68 7.73 10.21
CA ILE A 27 -12.74 9.13 10.61
C ILE A 27 -13.98 9.38 11.49
N GLU A 28 -15.13 8.85 11.08
CA GLU A 28 -16.38 8.97 11.81
C GLU A 28 -16.37 8.19 13.15
N ILE A 29 -16.02 6.90 13.11
CA ILE A 29 -16.03 6.03 14.30
C ILE A 29 -15.08 6.53 15.37
N GLU A 30 -13.87 6.94 14.98
CA GLU A 30 -12.81 7.39 15.90
C GLU A 30 -12.89 8.89 16.21
N ASN A 31 -13.88 9.60 15.64
CA ASN A 31 -14.04 11.04 15.78
C ASN A 31 -12.75 11.82 15.50
N ILE A 32 -12.09 11.47 14.38
CA ILE A 32 -10.84 12.08 13.96
C ILE A 32 -11.15 13.38 13.20
N ASP A 33 -10.48 14.48 13.54
CA ASP A 33 -10.57 15.73 12.76
C ASP A 33 -9.78 15.60 11.45
N ALA A 34 -10.42 15.01 10.45
CA ALA A 34 -9.84 14.73 9.14
C ALA A 34 -10.88 14.76 8.03
N ASP A 35 -10.42 15.12 6.83
CA ASP A 35 -11.15 14.95 5.58
C ASP A 35 -10.44 13.93 4.70
N VAL A 36 -11.21 13.16 3.94
CA VAL A 36 -10.71 12.27 2.90
C VAL A 36 -11.26 12.69 1.55
N CYS A 37 -10.37 12.85 0.58
CA CYS A 37 -10.73 13.14 -0.81
C CYS A 37 -10.03 12.19 -1.78
N VAL A 38 -10.54 12.14 -3.00
CA VAL A 38 -9.96 11.43 -4.13
C VAL A 38 -9.48 12.47 -5.14
N SER A 39 -8.26 12.36 -5.62
CA SER A 39 -7.71 13.32 -6.58
C SER A 39 -6.63 12.71 -7.46
N ASN A 40 -6.53 13.21 -8.68
CA ASN A 40 -5.43 12.98 -9.62
C ASN A 40 -4.58 14.25 -9.84
N ASN A 41 -4.78 15.29 -9.03
CA ASN A 41 -4.09 16.55 -9.16
C ASN A 41 -2.88 16.61 -8.21
N PRO A 42 -1.63 16.77 -8.72
CA PRO A 42 -0.45 16.92 -7.89
C PRO A 42 -0.52 18.05 -6.85
N GLU A 43 -1.22 19.13 -7.15
CA GLU A 43 -1.39 20.24 -6.21
C GLU A 43 -2.22 19.82 -4.98
N THR A 44 -3.19 18.91 -5.15
CA THR A 44 -3.92 18.33 -4.03
C THR A 44 -2.99 17.50 -3.14
N ILE A 45 -2.08 16.71 -3.75
CA ILE A 45 -1.06 15.92 -3.02
C ILE A 45 -0.18 16.84 -2.19
N LYS A 46 0.33 17.91 -2.79
CA LYS A 46 1.18 18.91 -2.13
C LYS A 46 0.56 19.49 -0.86
N ASN A 47 -0.75 19.73 -0.88
CA ASN A 47 -1.50 20.31 0.22
C ASN A 47 -2.05 19.27 1.22
N SER A 48 -1.83 17.98 0.99
CA SER A 48 -2.28 16.90 1.85
C SER A 48 -1.37 16.74 3.09
N THR A 49 -1.92 16.14 4.13
CA THR A 49 -1.16 15.66 5.29
C THR A 49 -0.79 14.19 5.17
N HIS A 50 -1.62 13.40 4.49
CA HIS A 50 -1.48 11.96 4.29
C HIS A 50 -1.86 11.62 2.85
N VAL A 51 -1.16 10.68 2.25
CA VAL A 51 -1.44 10.18 0.89
C VAL A 51 -1.60 8.67 0.91
N VAL A 52 -2.63 8.19 0.20
CA VAL A 52 -2.94 6.77 0.02
C VAL A 52 -2.85 6.43 -1.47
N LEU A 53 -2.07 5.41 -1.79
CA LEU A 53 -1.92 4.87 -3.14
C LEU A 53 -2.55 3.47 -3.21
N PRO A 54 -3.80 3.35 -3.65
CA PRO A 54 -4.37 2.05 -3.94
C PRO A 54 -3.77 1.50 -5.23
N GLY A 55 -3.92 0.22 -5.49
CA GLY A 55 -3.52 -0.38 -6.76
C GLY A 55 -4.18 -1.72 -6.96
N GLN A 56 -4.57 -2.00 -8.20
CA GLN A 56 -5.21 -3.25 -8.60
C GLN A 56 -4.84 -3.60 -10.03
N GLY A 57 -4.67 -4.88 -10.32
CA GLY A 57 -4.27 -5.35 -11.63
C GLY A 57 -2.74 -5.48 -11.76
N ALA A 58 -2.21 -5.28 -12.96
CA ALA A 58 -0.80 -5.47 -13.25
C ALA A 58 0.06 -4.28 -12.81
N PHE A 59 1.27 -4.58 -12.31
CA PHE A 59 2.25 -3.57 -11.91
C PHE A 59 2.52 -2.53 -13.00
N GLU A 60 2.77 -2.99 -14.22
CA GLU A 60 3.04 -2.10 -15.37
C GLU A 60 1.91 -1.10 -15.62
N THR A 61 0.66 -1.57 -15.58
CA THR A 61 -0.52 -0.71 -15.77
C THR A 61 -0.61 0.34 -14.68
N CYS A 62 -0.34 -0.05 -13.43
CA CYS A 62 -0.39 0.88 -12.30
C CYS A 62 0.71 1.93 -12.37
N ILE A 63 1.96 1.54 -12.59
CA ILE A 63 3.06 2.52 -12.66
C ILE A 63 2.90 3.46 -13.86
N SER A 64 2.50 2.94 -15.02
CA SER A 64 2.22 3.77 -16.20
C SER A 64 1.10 4.77 -15.95
N GLY A 65 0.00 4.34 -15.34
CA GLY A 65 -1.11 5.24 -15.00
C GLY A 65 -0.69 6.38 -14.07
N LEU A 66 0.23 6.10 -13.15
CA LEU A 66 0.78 7.12 -12.26
C LEU A 66 1.74 8.09 -12.98
N GLU A 67 2.58 7.56 -13.88
CA GLU A 67 3.53 8.33 -14.69
C GLU A 67 2.84 9.21 -15.73
N GLU A 68 1.68 8.80 -16.25
CA GLU A 68 0.90 9.57 -17.23
C GLU A 68 0.29 10.85 -16.66
N ILE A 69 0.18 10.98 -15.34
CA ILE A 69 -0.29 12.22 -14.70
C ILE A 69 0.87 13.21 -14.63
N PRO A 70 0.85 14.32 -15.38
CA PRO A 70 1.96 15.27 -15.39
C PRO A 70 2.30 15.80 -13.99
N GLY A 71 3.55 15.66 -13.58
CA GLY A 71 4.06 16.17 -12.29
C GLY A 71 3.73 15.29 -11.08
N MET A 72 2.98 14.20 -11.23
CA MET A 72 2.56 13.36 -10.09
C MET A 72 3.77 12.67 -9.43
N ILE A 73 4.64 12.03 -10.19
CA ILE A 73 5.83 11.35 -9.63
C ILE A 73 6.74 12.33 -8.90
N ASP A 74 6.96 13.51 -9.47
CA ASP A 74 7.79 14.55 -8.85
C ASP A 74 7.19 15.04 -7.53
N GLU A 75 5.86 15.28 -7.49
CA GLU A 75 5.20 15.71 -6.26
C GLU A 75 5.15 14.60 -5.22
N LEU A 76 4.97 13.34 -5.62
CA LEU A 76 5.06 12.20 -4.70
C LEU A 76 6.45 12.07 -4.08
N ASN A 77 7.50 12.20 -4.87
CA ASN A 77 8.87 12.21 -4.36
C ASN A 77 9.10 13.38 -3.39
N ASN A 78 8.61 14.56 -3.72
CA ASN A 78 8.67 15.72 -2.82
C ASN A 78 7.91 15.47 -1.51
N PHE A 79 6.67 14.97 -1.59
CA PHE A 79 5.81 14.68 -0.44
C PHE A 79 6.39 13.62 0.48
N VAL A 80 6.81 12.49 -0.10
CA VAL A 80 7.21 11.28 0.64
C VAL A 80 8.68 11.31 1.06
N ILE A 81 9.58 11.64 0.14
CA ILE A 81 11.02 11.54 0.36
C ILE A 81 11.58 12.84 0.96
N THR A 82 11.23 13.98 0.39
CA THR A 82 11.77 15.28 0.83
C THR A 82 11.07 15.76 2.11
N LYS A 83 9.74 15.81 2.11
CA LYS A 83 8.95 16.33 3.24
C LYS A 83 8.65 15.28 4.31
N LYS A 84 8.96 14.01 4.06
CA LYS A 84 8.74 12.90 5.01
C LYS A 84 7.30 12.83 5.53
N LYS A 85 6.31 13.14 4.69
CA LYS A 85 4.90 13.03 5.06
C LYS A 85 4.40 11.59 4.95
N PRO A 86 3.38 11.21 5.75
CA PRO A 86 2.84 9.85 5.77
C PRO A 86 2.29 9.39 4.43
N PHE A 87 2.72 8.21 4.01
CA PHE A 87 2.28 7.54 2.79
C PHE A 87 1.88 6.10 3.05
N PHE A 88 0.79 5.66 2.44
CA PHE A 88 0.26 4.31 2.56
C PHE A 88 -0.08 3.70 1.19
N GLY A 89 0.61 2.62 0.81
CA GLY A 89 0.35 1.84 -0.40
C GLY A 89 -0.47 0.58 -0.11
N ILE A 90 -1.49 0.31 -0.93
CA ILE A 90 -2.39 -0.85 -0.79
C ILE A 90 -2.24 -1.79 -1.99
N CYS A 91 -1.96 -3.06 -1.73
CA CYS A 91 -1.82 -4.14 -2.72
C CYS A 91 -0.76 -3.79 -3.79
N VAL A 92 -1.14 -3.57 -5.04
CA VAL A 92 -0.19 -3.13 -6.07
C VAL A 92 0.39 -1.76 -5.73
N GLY A 93 -0.34 -0.89 -5.03
CA GLY A 93 0.19 0.38 -4.51
C GLY A 93 1.37 0.18 -3.55
N MET A 94 1.39 -0.88 -2.74
CA MET A 94 2.56 -1.30 -1.99
C MET A 94 3.69 -1.79 -2.91
N GLN A 95 3.37 -2.59 -3.92
CA GLN A 95 4.36 -3.15 -4.84
C GLN A 95 5.08 -2.05 -5.63
N LEU A 96 4.40 -0.95 -5.98
CA LEU A 96 5.01 0.20 -6.67
C LEU A 96 6.15 0.86 -5.90
N LEU A 97 6.27 0.62 -4.60
CA LEU A 97 7.36 1.13 -3.75
C LEU A 97 8.71 0.49 -4.08
N ALA A 98 8.72 -0.70 -4.70
CA ALA A 98 9.93 -1.46 -5.04
C ALA A 98 10.80 -0.76 -6.10
N ASN A 99 12.05 -1.21 -6.23
CA ASN A 99 12.93 -0.76 -7.30
C ASN A 99 12.40 -1.19 -8.67
N ASN A 100 11.94 -2.44 -8.78
CA ASN A 100 11.41 -3.00 -10.02
C ASN A 100 10.45 -4.17 -9.80
N SER A 101 9.75 -4.55 -10.85
CA SER A 101 8.87 -5.73 -10.90
C SER A 101 9.21 -6.61 -12.09
N LEU A 102 9.19 -7.92 -11.86
CA LEU A 102 9.36 -8.95 -12.89
C LEU A 102 8.00 -9.43 -13.47
N GLU A 103 6.90 -8.78 -13.12
CA GLU A 103 5.58 -9.07 -13.67
C GLU A 103 5.48 -8.59 -15.12
N ASN A 104 5.30 -9.55 -16.05
CA ASN A 104 5.18 -9.29 -17.49
C ASN A 104 6.37 -8.51 -18.09
N GLY A 105 7.58 -8.80 -17.62
CA GLY A 105 8.80 -8.12 -18.06
C GLY A 105 9.59 -7.57 -16.88
N ASN A 106 10.34 -6.52 -17.12
CA ASN A 106 11.08 -5.80 -16.07
C ASN A 106 10.64 -4.33 -16.08
N HIS A 107 9.90 -3.93 -15.06
CA HIS A 107 9.29 -2.60 -14.96
C HIS A 107 9.82 -1.89 -13.72
N LYS A 108 10.28 -0.65 -13.91
CA LYS A 108 10.80 0.19 -12.82
C LYS A 108 9.66 0.67 -11.93
N GLY A 109 9.85 0.58 -10.60
CA GLY A 109 8.97 1.14 -9.59
C GLY A 109 9.44 2.51 -9.08
N LEU A 110 8.83 2.95 -7.97
CA LEU A 110 9.19 4.23 -7.33
C LEU A 110 10.56 4.19 -6.65
N GLY A 111 11.05 3.00 -6.27
CA GLY A 111 12.37 2.82 -5.67
C GLY A 111 12.51 3.39 -4.26
N TRP A 112 11.41 3.46 -3.50
CA TRP A 112 11.44 4.00 -2.14
C TRP A 112 11.81 2.97 -1.08
N ILE A 113 11.53 1.70 -1.34
CA ILE A 113 11.94 0.55 -0.52
C ILE A 113 12.67 -0.44 -1.41
N ASP A 114 13.91 -0.78 -1.07
CA ASP A 114 14.74 -1.66 -1.90
C ASP A 114 14.17 -3.08 -1.93
N GLY A 115 14.02 -3.59 -3.14
CA GLY A 115 13.50 -4.92 -3.41
C GLY A 115 12.92 -5.04 -4.82
N THR A 116 12.48 -6.25 -5.11
CA THR A 116 11.93 -6.64 -6.42
C THR A 116 10.60 -7.35 -6.24
N ILE A 117 9.64 -7.03 -7.10
CA ILE A 117 8.38 -7.75 -7.15
C ILE A 117 8.55 -9.02 -7.99
N GLU A 118 8.29 -10.17 -7.37
CA GLU A 118 8.51 -11.49 -7.93
C GLU A 118 7.24 -12.34 -7.87
N LYS A 119 7.16 -13.34 -8.74
CA LYS A 119 6.01 -14.26 -8.77
C LYS A 119 6.06 -15.24 -7.59
N LEU A 120 4.93 -15.43 -6.91
CA LEU A 120 4.77 -16.49 -5.93
C LEU A 120 5.02 -17.87 -6.58
N PRO A 121 5.71 -18.81 -5.90
CA PRO A 121 5.95 -20.14 -6.44
C PRO A 121 4.62 -20.93 -6.53
N SER A 122 4.28 -21.38 -7.74
CA SER A 122 2.99 -22.02 -8.02
C SER A 122 2.97 -23.54 -7.92
N LYS A 123 4.08 -24.18 -7.51
CA LYS A 123 4.31 -25.63 -7.67
C LYS A 123 3.22 -26.57 -7.10
N LYS A 124 2.36 -26.10 -6.18
CA LYS A 124 1.23 -26.89 -5.60
C LYS A 124 0.07 -26.01 -5.09
N LEU A 125 0.11 -24.71 -5.34
CA LEU A 125 -0.86 -23.78 -4.78
C LEU A 125 -1.67 -23.10 -5.89
N LYS A 126 -2.94 -22.79 -5.58
CA LYS A 126 -3.76 -22.00 -6.51
C LYS A 126 -3.20 -20.59 -6.64
N MET A 127 -3.13 -20.09 -7.86
CA MET A 127 -2.84 -18.70 -8.18
C MET A 127 -4.07 -18.03 -8.78
N PRO A 128 -4.38 -16.80 -8.37
CA PRO A 128 -3.71 -16.01 -7.33
C PRO A 128 -3.90 -16.56 -5.91
N HIS A 129 -3.04 -16.16 -4.95
CA HIS A 129 -3.34 -16.22 -3.54
C HIS A 129 -4.55 -15.33 -3.27
N MET A 130 -5.71 -15.93 -3.07
CA MET A 130 -6.99 -15.24 -2.93
C MET A 130 -7.73 -15.77 -1.73
N GLY A 131 -8.13 -14.88 -0.85
CA GLY A 131 -8.91 -15.19 0.35
C GLY A 131 -8.28 -14.66 1.63
N TRP A 132 -8.80 -15.15 2.74
CA TRP A 132 -8.35 -14.79 4.09
C TRP A 132 -7.11 -15.58 4.47
N ASN A 133 -6.11 -14.89 4.99
CA ASN A 133 -4.89 -15.50 5.51
C ASN A 133 -4.32 -14.65 6.63
N SER A 134 -3.62 -15.31 7.56
CA SER A 134 -3.08 -14.67 8.75
C SER A 134 -1.75 -13.94 8.48
N ILE A 135 -1.47 -12.95 9.30
CA ILE A 135 -0.18 -12.27 9.35
C ILE A 135 0.54 -12.60 10.65
N GLU A 136 1.86 -12.62 10.60
CA GLU A 136 2.77 -12.67 11.74
C GLU A 136 3.52 -11.35 11.82
N VAL A 137 3.39 -10.63 12.93
CA VAL A 137 4.03 -9.33 13.14
C VAL A 137 5.46 -9.53 13.63
N LEU A 138 6.44 -9.05 12.86
CA LEU A 138 7.86 -9.22 13.14
C LEU A 138 8.44 -8.09 14.01
N ASN A 139 7.87 -6.87 13.91
CA ASN A 139 8.34 -5.72 14.68
C ASN A 139 7.15 -5.07 15.41
N LYS A 140 7.11 -5.26 16.73
CA LYS A 140 6.03 -4.75 17.60
C LYS A 140 6.31 -3.36 18.20
N ASN A 141 7.45 -2.76 17.89
CA ASN A 141 7.87 -1.48 18.46
C ASN A 141 7.52 -0.26 17.59
N LEU A 142 6.75 -0.45 16.53
CA LEU A 142 6.33 0.61 15.63
C LEU A 142 5.01 1.26 16.08
N LYS A 143 4.76 2.46 15.55
CA LYS A 143 3.51 3.20 15.79
C LYS A 143 2.27 2.45 15.27
N ILE A 144 2.44 1.63 14.24
CA ILE A 144 1.41 0.73 13.73
C ILE A 144 1.51 -0.59 14.49
N ASN A 145 0.41 -1.02 15.06
CA ASN A 145 0.32 -2.29 15.79
C ASN A 145 -0.81 -3.15 15.19
N PRO A 146 -0.57 -3.76 14.01
CA PRO A 146 -1.57 -4.61 13.38
C PRO A 146 -1.85 -5.84 14.24
N LYS A 147 -3.12 -6.26 14.27
CA LYS A 147 -3.51 -7.49 14.94
C LYS A 147 -3.02 -8.71 14.14
N GLU A 148 -2.46 -9.69 14.82
CA GLU A 148 -2.12 -11.01 14.25
C GLU A 148 -3.41 -11.81 14.04
N THR A 149 -4.09 -11.55 12.93
CA THR A 149 -5.36 -12.14 12.54
C THR A 149 -5.43 -12.27 11.02
N ASP A 150 -6.56 -12.70 10.50
CA ASP A 150 -6.76 -12.87 9.07
C ASP A 150 -7.13 -11.58 8.36
N TYR A 151 -6.51 -11.35 7.21
CA TYR A 151 -6.78 -10.27 6.28
C TYR A 151 -7.06 -10.82 4.88
N TYR A 152 -7.71 -10.04 4.03
CA TYR A 152 -8.06 -10.45 2.67
C TYR A 152 -6.96 -10.15 1.67
N PHE A 153 -6.46 -11.21 1.03
CA PHE A 153 -5.42 -11.18 -0.01
C PHE A 153 -6.01 -11.50 -1.38
N VAL A 154 -5.48 -10.86 -2.41
CA VAL A 154 -5.66 -11.26 -3.82
C VAL A 154 -4.46 -10.79 -4.62
N HIS A 155 -3.45 -11.66 -4.81
CA HIS A 155 -2.23 -11.33 -5.55
C HIS A 155 -1.52 -12.59 -6.04
N SER A 156 -0.72 -12.46 -7.09
CA SER A 156 0.15 -13.53 -7.62
C SER A 156 1.63 -13.18 -7.49
N TYR A 157 1.94 -11.93 -7.18
CA TYR A 157 3.30 -11.41 -7.02
C TYR A 157 3.48 -10.89 -5.61
N TYR A 158 4.72 -10.89 -5.12
CA TYR A 158 5.06 -10.45 -3.78
C TYR A 158 6.30 -9.55 -3.79
N PHE A 159 6.45 -8.76 -2.74
CA PHE A 159 7.58 -7.88 -2.54
C PHE A 159 8.75 -8.66 -1.90
N ASN A 160 9.79 -8.95 -2.67
CA ASN A 160 11.04 -9.50 -2.14
C ASN A 160 11.91 -8.34 -1.66
N CYS A 161 11.81 -8.01 -0.36
CA CYS A 161 12.58 -6.94 0.25
C CYS A 161 14.07 -7.33 0.40
N GLU A 162 14.97 -6.45 -0.03
CA GLU A 162 16.41 -6.63 0.19
C GLU A 162 16.79 -6.49 1.66
N ASN A 163 16.22 -5.49 2.35
CA ASN A 163 16.44 -5.28 3.76
C ASN A 163 15.25 -5.83 4.57
N LYS A 164 15.52 -6.86 5.39
CA LYS A 164 14.51 -7.49 6.24
C LYS A 164 13.94 -6.56 7.31
N GLU A 165 14.65 -5.50 7.68
CA GLU A 165 14.14 -4.48 8.60
C GLU A 165 12.95 -3.70 8.02
N ASN A 166 12.78 -3.70 6.69
CA ASN A 166 11.61 -3.11 6.04
C ASN A 166 10.37 -4.02 6.05
N ILE A 167 10.44 -5.21 6.63
CA ILE A 167 9.31 -6.13 6.76
C ILE A 167 8.71 -6.00 8.15
N LEU A 168 7.52 -5.42 8.24
CA LEU A 168 6.79 -5.31 9.52
C LEU A 168 6.04 -6.58 9.85
N ALA A 169 5.41 -7.20 8.85
CA ALA A 169 4.68 -8.45 8.99
C ALA A 169 4.87 -9.36 7.78
N LYS A 170 4.75 -10.65 7.99
CA LYS A 170 4.82 -11.67 6.94
C LYS A 170 3.59 -12.57 6.95
N THR A 171 3.39 -13.25 5.83
CA THR A 171 2.34 -14.24 5.64
C THR A 171 2.92 -15.44 4.90
N ASN A 172 2.46 -16.64 5.21
CA ASN A 172 2.86 -17.85 4.50
C ASN A 172 1.85 -18.25 3.43
N TYR A 173 2.33 -18.43 2.20
CA TYR A 173 1.60 -19.08 1.11
C TYR A 173 2.59 -19.82 0.20
N GLY A 174 3.05 -20.96 0.68
CA GLY A 174 4.10 -21.75 0.04
C GLY A 174 5.52 -21.23 0.31
N ILE A 175 5.66 -19.94 0.46
CA ILE A 175 6.83 -19.25 1.02
C ILE A 175 6.34 -18.20 2.02
N ASP A 176 7.21 -17.74 2.89
CA ASP A 176 6.97 -16.54 3.67
C ASP A 176 7.21 -15.32 2.79
N PHE A 177 6.24 -14.42 2.71
CA PHE A 177 6.36 -13.16 1.98
C PHE A 177 5.93 -11.97 2.85
N PRO A 178 6.46 -10.76 2.59
CA PRO A 178 6.05 -9.56 3.31
C PRO A 178 4.58 -9.23 3.08
N SER A 179 3.78 -9.23 4.13
CA SER A 179 2.38 -8.77 4.10
C SER A 179 2.23 -7.31 4.46
N ILE A 180 3.17 -6.75 5.24
CA ILE A 180 3.30 -5.33 5.51
C ILE A 180 4.77 -4.93 5.37
N VAL A 181 5.04 -3.92 4.57
CA VAL A 181 6.36 -3.28 4.44
C VAL A 181 6.33 -1.87 5.01
N TYR A 182 7.48 -1.40 5.48
CA TYR A 182 7.60 -0.04 5.97
C TYR A 182 9.02 0.50 5.83
N LYS A 183 9.13 1.81 5.74
CA LYS A 183 10.39 2.54 5.85
C LYS A 183 10.09 3.98 6.27
N GLU A 184 10.49 4.35 7.47
CA GLU A 184 10.24 5.68 8.05
C GLU A 184 8.76 6.08 8.03
N ASN A 185 8.35 6.97 7.11
CA ASN A 185 7.00 7.49 6.92
C ASN A 185 6.18 6.71 5.87
N ILE A 186 6.76 5.67 5.29
CA ILE A 186 6.19 4.89 4.19
C ILE A 186 5.70 3.56 4.75
N TYR A 187 4.43 3.23 4.47
CA TYR A 187 3.81 1.95 4.82
C TYR A 187 3.12 1.35 3.62
N GLY A 188 3.07 0.04 3.55
CA GLY A 188 2.32 -0.68 2.53
C GLY A 188 1.81 -2.01 3.02
N THR A 189 0.62 -2.41 2.56
CA THR A 189 0.03 -3.73 2.82
C THR A 189 -0.20 -4.48 1.52
N GLN A 190 0.14 -5.79 1.49
CA GLN A 190 -0.19 -6.65 0.36
C GLN A 190 -1.66 -7.01 0.36
N PHE A 191 -2.24 -7.18 1.53
CA PHE A 191 -3.68 -7.38 1.69
C PHE A 191 -4.46 -6.08 1.49
N HIS A 192 -5.76 -6.21 1.31
CA HIS A 192 -6.70 -5.11 1.17
C HIS A 192 -7.36 -4.81 2.52
N PRO A 193 -6.93 -3.80 3.29
CA PRO A 193 -7.56 -3.46 4.57
C PRO A 193 -9.02 -3.03 4.38
N GLU A 194 -9.36 -2.39 3.27
CA GLU A 194 -10.72 -1.98 2.91
C GLU A 194 -11.68 -3.17 2.67
N LYS A 195 -11.13 -4.37 2.47
CA LYS A 195 -11.88 -5.62 2.30
C LYS A 195 -11.72 -6.58 3.48
N SER A 196 -11.05 -6.16 4.54
CA SER A 196 -10.64 -7.02 5.66
C SER A 196 -11.47 -6.80 6.92
N SER A 197 -12.74 -6.41 6.79
CA SER A 197 -13.66 -6.19 7.90
C SER A 197 -13.11 -5.20 8.96
N ASP A 198 -13.44 -5.37 10.23
CA ASP A 198 -13.04 -4.46 11.30
C ASP A 198 -11.53 -4.45 11.57
N GLN A 199 -10.85 -5.60 11.41
CA GLN A 199 -9.39 -5.65 11.54
C GLN A 199 -8.66 -4.87 10.45
N GLY A 200 -9.24 -4.78 9.25
CA GLY A 200 -8.72 -3.92 8.18
C GLY A 200 -8.89 -2.44 8.51
N LEU A 201 -9.98 -2.07 9.16
CA LEU A 201 -10.20 -0.70 9.63
C LEU A 201 -9.17 -0.29 10.70
N ASP A 202 -8.77 -1.20 11.58
CA ASP A 202 -7.70 -0.94 12.56
C ASP A 202 -6.35 -0.62 11.90
N ILE A 203 -6.07 -1.16 10.71
CA ILE A 203 -4.86 -0.81 9.93
C ILE A 203 -4.94 0.62 9.37
N ILE A 204 -6.13 1.04 8.94
CA ILE A 204 -6.36 2.37 8.35
C ILE A 204 -6.30 3.48 9.42
N LYS A 205 -6.64 3.17 10.65
CA LYS A 205 -6.61 4.07 11.81
C LYS A 205 -5.19 4.57 12.13
#